data_6a154f95565fa28f7c22e67c8ab91e5a
#
_entry.id   6a154f95565fa28f7c22e67c8ab91e5a
#
_cell.length_a   1.000
_cell.length_b   1.000
_cell.length_c   1.000
_cell.angle_alpha   90.00
_cell.angle_beta   90.00
_cell.angle_gamma   90.00
#
_symmetry.space_group_name_H-M   'P 1'
#
loop_
_entity.id
_entity.type
_entity.pdbx_description
1 polymer ?
#
loop_
_entity_poly.entity_id
_entity_poly.type
_entity_poly.pdbx_seq_one_letter_code
_entity_poly.pdbx_strand_id
1 'polypeptide(L)'
;FPKQALNAPPSPSGDFRSTYAASSITGAGFKITPLGMPIPDKPDERFQHGRIAGYRVEVNVPACMNGHNRFLVNGVATGARIAVRLLRIWLAQNDCTAEGLSHIKGASAVLCSVTLTFLYEYFTEEQAREALADFRAHSEAVLNPAKPKEGSKPRAYSYPPKPLSGKTKYTYTSYIRMREFLISAYVKERDQDNAFLLPIQIEEIEEKIQTNSERTLRIEITVHGKWLKDENLSSIVAWADNPTAYEKVFALLRSTLRFDEEMRTRRLKKSTIDGLKLSPREKGYLLHHINGMYLQDEHPDSVEMDRRKWTQTYSAARKNIMKATNGIDLNIPYADQLHRLKPALADKLKFQGEYRPPAEWAEHVFSRQSVPKLNALLDRYEELVLTDPKNLPSGPVRDVWLEDGRI
;
A
#
# COMPACT_ATOMS: atom_id res chain seq x y z
N PHE A 1 9.99 -23.35 -17.40
CA PHE A 1 8.64 -22.83 -17.23
C PHE A 1 7.65 -23.91 -17.63
N PRO A 2 6.54 -24.15 -16.91
CA PRO A 2 5.60 -25.20 -17.25
C PRO A 2 5.16 -25.09 -18.71
N LYS A 3 5.41 -26.13 -19.55
CA LYS A 3 5.10 -26.12 -20.98
C LYS A 3 3.66 -25.70 -21.27
N GLN A 4 2.73 -26.02 -20.36
CA GLN A 4 1.31 -25.66 -20.48
C GLN A 4 1.06 -24.13 -20.45
N ALA A 5 1.90 -23.33 -19.80
CA ALA A 5 1.73 -21.89 -19.73
C ALA A 5 2.20 -21.18 -21.01
N LEU A 6 3.00 -21.84 -21.84
CA LEU A 6 3.52 -21.31 -23.11
C LEU A 6 2.71 -21.76 -24.33
N ASN A 7 1.75 -22.68 -24.17
CA ASN A 7 0.95 -23.20 -25.26
C ASN A 7 -0.15 -22.23 -25.74
N ALA A 8 -0.48 -21.22 -24.93
CA ALA A 8 -1.39 -20.17 -25.38
C ALA A 8 -0.61 -19.00 -25.97
N PRO A 9 -1.11 -18.32 -27.01
CA PRO A 9 -0.47 -17.11 -27.52
C PRO A 9 -0.40 -16.05 -26.40
N PRO A 10 0.67 -15.23 -26.40
CA PRO A 10 0.75 -14.11 -25.46
C PRO A 10 -0.37 -13.10 -25.70
N SER A 11 -0.71 -12.35 -24.67
CA SER A 11 -1.67 -11.23 -24.76
C SER A 11 -1.15 -10.16 -25.76
N PRO A 12 -2.00 -9.23 -26.22
CA PRO A 12 -1.55 -8.10 -27.05
C PRO A 12 -0.43 -7.26 -26.42
N SER A 13 -0.27 -7.31 -25.08
CA SER A 13 0.84 -6.69 -24.35
C SER A 13 2.11 -7.55 -24.31
N GLY A 14 2.09 -8.77 -24.87
CA GLY A 14 3.22 -9.70 -24.85
C GLY A 14 3.31 -10.57 -23.59
N ASP A 15 2.34 -10.48 -22.70
CA ASP A 15 2.33 -11.27 -21.47
C ASP A 15 1.77 -12.68 -21.75
N PHE A 16 2.51 -13.71 -21.38
CA PHE A 16 1.98 -15.08 -21.30
C PHE A 16 1.13 -15.27 -20.04
N ARG A 17 0.49 -16.42 -19.92
CA ARG A 17 -0.28 -16.76 -18.74
C ARG A 17 0.61 -16.77 -17.51
N SER A 18 0.20 -15.98 -16.50
CA SER A 18 0.90 -15.93 -15.23
C SER A 18 0.77 -17.25 -14.46
N THR A 19 1.80 -17.57 -13.67
CA THR A 19 1.76 -18.65 -12.70
C THR A 19 2.05 -18.11 -11.31
N TYR A 20 1.62 -18.87 -10.30
CA TYR A 20 1.95 -18.58 -8.90
C TYR A 20 3.02 -19.55 -8.43
N ALA A 21 4.05 -19.00 -7.81
CA ALA A 21 5.14 -19.73 -7.18
C ALA A 21 5.06 -19.53 -5.67
N ALA A 22 5.62 -20.46 -4.91
CA ALA A 22 5.77 -20.33 -3.48
C ALA A 22 7.21 -19.95 -3.14
N SER A 23 7.37 -19.07 -2.14
CA SER A 23 8.68 -18.78 -1.56
C SER A 23 9.26 -20.06 -0.96
N SER A 24 10.49 -20.39 -1.30
CA SER A 24 11.22 -21.50 -0.71
C SER A 24 11.53 -21.31 0.78
N ILE A 25 11.36 -20.09 1.30
CA ILE A 25 11.66 -19.75 2.69
C ILE A 25 10.42 -19.91 3.57
N THR A 26 9.30 -19.29 3.16
CA THR A 26 8.09 -19.22 3.99
C THR A 26 6.87 -19.91 3.37
N GLY A 27 6.94 -20.30 2.12
CA GLY A 27 5.80 -20.79 1.35
C GLY A 27 4.85 -19.71 0.86
N ALA A 28 5.10 -18.43 1.17
CA ALA A 28 4.25 -17.32 0.71
C ALA A 28 4.28 -17.22 -0.82
N GLY A 29 3.10 -17.01 -1.43
CA GLY A 29 2.95 -16.96 -2.88
C GLY A 29 3.49 -15.68 -3.50
N PHE A 30 4.08 -15.81 -4.69
CA PHE A 30 4.39 -14.71 -5.58
C PHE A 30 4.04 -15.06 -7.02
N LYS A 31 3.86 -14.04 -7.86
CA LYS A 31 3.36 -14.24 -9.22
C LYS A 31 4.46 -14.01 -10.25
N ILE A 32 4.55 -14.90 -11.21
CA ILE A 32 5.51 -14.84 -12.32
C ILE A 32 4.73 -14.80 -13.64
N THR A 33 5.06 -13.82 -14.49
CA THR A 33 4.48 -13.66 -15.82
C THR A 33 5.61 -13.64 -16.83
N PRO A 34 5.74 -14.66 -17.69
CA PRO A 34 6.69 -14.62 -18.78
C PRO A 34 6.30 -13.54 -19.79
N LEU A 35 7.31 -12.89 -20.35
CA LEU A 35 7.16 -11.86 -21.37
C LEU A 35 7.61 -12.43 -22.71
N GLY A 36 6.77 -12.29 -23.75
CA GLY A 36 7.09 -12.76 -25.09
C GLY A 36 8.20 -11.94 -25.75
N MET A 37 9.00 -12.61 -26.58
CA MET A 37 10.00 -11.94 -27.40
C MET A 37 9.31 -11.25 -28.58
N PRO A 38 9.46 -9.92 -28.75
CA PRO A 38 8.88 -9.19 -29.86
C PRO A 38 9.50 -9.67 -31.20
N ILE A 39 8.70 -9.67 -32.26
CA ILE A 39 9.16 -9.95 -33.65
C ILE A 39 9.37 -8.59 -34.32
N PRO A 40 10.60 -8.20 -34.67
CA PRO A 40 10.89 -6.86 -35.16
C PRO A 40 10.16 -6.46 -36.44
N ASP A 41 9.93 -7.42 -37.34
CA ASP A 41 9.51 -7.15 -38.74
C ASP A 41 8.06 -7.59 -39.07
N LYS A 42 7.28 -7.97 -38.05
CA LYS A 42 5.89 -8.42 -38.24
C LYS A 42 4.92 -7.72 -37.32
N PRO A 43 4.33 -6.57 -37.70
CA PRO A 43 3.41 -5.81 -36.85
C PRO A 43 2.15 -6.58 -36.44
N ASP A 44 1.73 -7.58 -37.25
CA ASP A 44 0.53 -8.38 -36.96
C ASP A 44 0.81 -9.60 -36.08
N GLU A 45 2.04 -10.08 -36.03
CA GLU A 45 2.52 -11.13 -35.13
C GLU A 45 3.51 -10.52 -34.11
N ARG A 46 3.01 -9.87 -33.10
CA ARG A 46 3.84 -9.07 -32.18
C ARG A 46 4.88 -9.88 -31.43
N PHE A 47 4.68 -11.18 -31.20
CA PHE A 47 5.55 -11.98 -30.34
C PHE A 47 5.77 -13.39 -30.92
N GLN A 48 7.00 -13.90 -30.81
CA GLN A 48 7.34 -15.25 -31.20
C GLN A 48 6.72 -16.27 -30.24
N HIS A 49 6.01 -17.27 -30.79
CA HIS A 49 5.49 -18.39 -30.03
C HIS A 49 6.61 -19.13 -29.30
N GLY A 50 6.41 -19.37 -28.01
CA GLY A 50 7.33 -20.17 -27.20
C GLY A 50 8.66 -19.51 -26.84
N ARG A 51 8.93 -18.28 -27.27
CA ARG A 51 10.16 -17.57 -26.90
C ARG A 51 9.89 -16.52 -25.82
N ILE A 52 10.66 -16.59 -24.74
CA ILE A 52 10.56 -15.71 -23.58
C ILE A 52 11.70 -14.70 -23.66
N ALA A 53 11.36 -13.39 -23.63
CA ALA A 53 12.33 -12.30 -23.54
C ALA A 53 12.72 -11.99 -22.10
N GLY A 54 11.87 -12.33 -21.13
CA GLY A 54 12.09 -12.08 -19.72
C GLY A 54 10.90 -12.47 -18.85
N TYR A 55 10.94 -12.07 -17.62
CA TYR A 55 9.89 -12.37 -16.64
C TYR A 55 9.49 -11.10 -15.88
N ARG A 56 8.18 -10.93 -15.65
CA ARG A 56 7.65 -10.00 -14.67
C ARG A 56 7.38 -10.76 -13.39
N VAL A 57 7.91 -10.28 -12.28
CA VAL A 57 7.71 -10.85 -10.94
C VAL A 57 6.96 -9.85 -10.09
N GLU A 58 5.84 -10.30 -9.52
CA GLU A 58 5.06 -9.54 -8.53
C GLU A 58 5.19 -10.26 -7.20
N VAL A 59 5.86 -9.64 -6.24
CA VAL A 59 6.23 -10.27 -4.97
C VAL A 59 5.98 -9.37 -3.78
N ASN A 60 5.34 -9.92 -2.76
CA ASN A 60 5.32 -9.32 -1.43
C ASN A 60 6.56 -9.83 -0.68
N VAL A 61 7.66 -9.09 -0.81
CA VAL A 61 8.96 -9.50 -0.25
C VAL A 61 8.89 -9.75 1.25
N PRO A 62 8.27 -8.90 2.08
CA PRO A 62 8.10 -9.18 3.50
C PRO A 62 7.40 -10.53 3.77
N ALA A 63 6.32 -10.84 3.08
CA ALA A 63 5.64 -12.13 3.26
C ALA A 63 6.53 -13.31 2.86
N CYS A 64 7.27 -13.17 1.76
CA CYS A 64 8.18 -14.23 1.29
C CYS A 64 9.39 -14.45 2.20
N MET A 65 9.77 -13.47 3.01
CA MET A 65 10.95 -13.52 3.89
C MET A 65 10.59 -13.76 5.36
N ASN A 66 9.58 -13.04 5.85
CA ASN A 66 9.19 -13.05 7.25
C ASN A 66 7.98 -13.97 7.53
N GLY A 67 7.34 -14.54 6.50
CA GLY A 67 6.08 -15.28 6.62
C GLY A 67 4.86 -14.39 6.83
N HIS A 68 5.07 -13.10 6.97
CA HIS A 68 4.01 -12.09 7.12
C HIS A 68 4.50 -10.74 6.57
N ASN A 69 3.61 -9.81 6.36
CA ASN A 69 3.94 -8.43 5.94
C ASN A 69 3.62 -7.39 7.04
N ARG A 70 3.69 -7.77 8.31
CA ARG A 70 3.52 -6.87 9.46
C ARG A 70 4.75 -6.01 9.64
N PHE A 71 5.91 -6.62 9.57
CA PHE A 71 7.19 -5.94 9.42
C PHE A 71 7.65 -5.97 7.97
N LEU A 72 8.48 -5.01 7.59
CA LEU A 72 8.93 -4.83 6.22
C LEU A 72 10.37 -5.31 6.05
N VAL A 73 10.77 -5.51 4.81
CA VAL A 73 12.17 -5.72 4.45
C VAL A 73 12.81 -4.36 4.18
N ASN A 74 13.98 -4.14 4.73
CA ASN A 74 14.70 -2.89 4.60
C ASN A 74 15.24 -2.72 3.17
N GLY A 75 14.77 -1.67 2.50
CA GLY A 75 15.26 -1.19 1.23
C GLY A 75 14.68 -1.84 -0.03
N VAL A 76 14.33 -0.99 -0.99
CA VAL A 76 13.83 -1.41 -2.30
C VAL A 76 14.87 -2.23 -3.06
N ALA A 77 16.13 -1.80 -3.03
CA ALA A 77 17.21 -2.52 -3.71
C ALA A 77 17.39 -3.94 -3.14
N THR A 78 17.30 -4.10 -1.82
CA THR A 78 17.33 -5.40 -1.15
C THR A 78 16.15 -6.25 -1.56
N GLY A 79 14.94 -5.71 -1.48
CA GLY A 79 13.72 -6.41 -1.87
C GLY A 79 13.73 -6.88 -3.33
N ALA A 80 14.21 -6.03 -4.24
CA ALA A 80 14.32 -6.39 -5.65
C ALA A 80 15.36 -7.52 -5.92
N ARG A 81 16.49 -7.50 -5.22
CA ARG A 81 17.48 -8.59 -5.30
C ARG A 81 16.91 -9.91 -4.79
N ILE A 82 16.16 -9.88 -3.70
CA ILE A 82 15.44 -11.05 -3.17
C ILE A 82 14.45 -11.58 -4.22
N ALA A 83 13.67 -10.70 -4.84
CA ALA A 83 12.71 -11.11 -5.88
C ALA A 83 13.40 -11.82 -7.05
N VAL A 84 14.55 -11.33 -7.50
CA VAL A 84 15.35 -11.99 -8.54
C VAL A 84 15.86 -13.35 -8.07
N ARG A 85 16.31 -13.48 -6.82
CA ARG A 85 16.75 -14.77 -6.27
C ARG A 85 15.60 -15.78 -6.18
N LEU A 86 14.46 -15.38 -5.69
CA LEU A 86 13.27 -16.24 -5.64
C LEU A 86 12.85 -16.71 -7.04
N LEU A 87 12.92 -15.83 -8.04
CA LEU A 87 12.68 -16.20 -9.43
C LEU A 87 13.71 -17.26 -9.93
N ARG A 88 14.98 -17.06 -9.67
CA ARG A 88 16.04 -17.99 -10.08
C ARG A 88 15.87 -19.37 -9.46
N ILE A 89 15.59 -19.43 -8.17
CA ILE A 89 15.32 -20.70 -7.46
C ILE A 89 14.12 -21.40 -8.10
N TRP A 90 13.03 -20.68 -8.31
CA TRP A 90 11.83 -21.25 -8.90
C TRP A 90 12.07 -21.74 -10.33
N LEU A 91 12.81 -20.99 -11.17
CA LEU A 91 13.17 -21.40 -12.51
C LEU A 91 14.05 -22.66 -12.49
N ALA A 92 15.00 -22.75 -11.58
CA ALA A 92 15.84 -23.94 -11.43
C ALA A 92 15.02 -25.18 -11.01
N GLN A 93 14.03 -25.02 -10.12
CA GLN A 93 13.08 -26.07 -9.76
C GLN A 93 12.19 -26.51 -10.93
N ASN A 94 12.09 -25.72 -11.98
CA ASN A 94 11.26 -25.96 -13.18
C ASN A 94 12.12 -26.17 -14.44
N ASP A 95 13.21 -26.93 -14.29
CA ASP A 95 14.09 -27.41 -15.39
C ASP A 95 14.79 -26.29 -16.19
N CYS A 96 15.00 -25.11 -15.59
CA CYS A 96 15.84 -24.10 -16.20
C CYS A 96 17.31 -24.50 -16.11
N THR A 97 18.03 -24.45 -17.22
CA THR A 97 19.46 -24.78 -17.24
C THR A 97 20.31 -23.71 -16.54
N ALA A 98 21.51 -24.08 -16.10
CA ALA A 98 22.47 -23.15 -15.52
C ALA A 98 22.79 -21.97 -16.45
N GLU A 99 22.87 -22.24 -17.78
CA GLU A 99 23.03 -21.20 -18.79
C GLU A 99 21.84 -20.24 -18.80
N GLY A 100 20.61 -20.76 -18.81
CA GLY A 100 19.38 -19.94 -18.75
C GLY A 100 19.35 -19.08 -17.50
N LEU A 101 19.70 -19.61 -16.32
CA LEU A 101 19.79 -18.86 -15.07
C LEU A 101 20.85 -17.77 -15.09
N SER A 102 21.96 -17.96 -15.83
CA SER A 102 23.04 -16.97 -15.93
C SER A 102 22.58 -15.66 -16.58
N HIS A 103 21.52 -15.70 -17.37
CA HIS A 103 20.90 -14.53 -17.98
C HIS A 103 19.98 -13.76 -17.04
N ILE A 104 19.51 -14.36 -15.94
CA ILE A 104 18.65 -13.74 -14.95
C ILE A 104 19.52 -13.00 -13.92
N LYS A 105 19.84 -11.74 -14.19
CA LYS A 105 20.73 -10.93 -13.35
C LYS A 105 19.98 -9.78 -12.69
N GLY A 106 20.29 -9.51 -11.42
CA GLY A 106 19.71 -8.34 -10.71
C GLY A 106 20.08 -7.00 -11.38
N ALA A 107 21.27 -6.91 -11.99
CA ALA A 107 21.69 -5.69 -12.69
C ALA A 107 20.85 -5.34 -13.93
N SER A 108 20.23 -6.35 -14.57
CA SER A 108 19.35 -6.14 -15.72
C SER A 108 17.87 -6.02 -15.36
N ALA A 109 17.54 -6.14 -14.07
CA ALA A 109 16.17 -6.04 -13.61
C ALA A 109 15.68 -4.59 -13.62
N VAL A 110 14.46 -4.40 -14.14
CA VAL A 110 13.79 -3.11 -14.22
C VAL A 110 12.58 -3.11 -13.30
N LEU A 111 12.47 -2.11 -12.44
CA LEU A 111 11.34 -1.92 -11.55
C LEU A 111 10.15 -1.34 -12.34
N CYS A 112 9.10 -2.13 -12.49
CA CYS A 112 7.86 -1.71 -13.14
C CYS A 112 6.86 -1.10 -12.17
N SER A 113 6.97 -1.43 -10.89
CA SER A 113 6.18 -0.87 -9.79
C SER A 113 6.92 -1.09 -8.48
N VAL A 114 6.80 -0.13 -7.57
CA VAL A 114 7.35 -0.21 -6.23
C VAL A 114 6.30 0.26 -5.24
N THR A 115 6.07 -0.52 -4.20
CA THR A 115 5.22 -0.12 -3.08
C THR A 115 6.10 0.14 -1.87
N LEU A 116 6.11 1.38 -1.39
CA LEU A 116 6.69 1.74 -0.10
C LEU A 116 5.59 1.77 0.95
N THR A 117 5.87 1.21 2.11
CA THR A 117 4.97 1.21 3.25
C THR A 117 5.58 2.04 4.37
N PHE A 118 4.82 2.99 4.89
CA PHE A 118 5.14 3.79 6.06
C PHE A 118 4.26 3.33 7.20
N LEU A 119 4.87 3.06 8.36
CA LEU A 119 4.22 2.50 9.55
C LEU A 119 4.17 3.56 10.64
N TYR A 120 2.99 3.95 11.07
CA TYR A 120 2.76 4.92 12.14
C TYR A 120 2.15 4.21 13.33
N GLU A 121 2.93 4.01 14.37
CA GLU A 121 2.52 3.33 15.59
C GLU A 121 1.82 4.29 16.54
N TYR A 122 0.79 3.77 17.20
CA TYR A 122 -0.01 4.46 18.21
C TYR A 122 -0.02 3.64 19.50
N PHE A 123 -0.42 4.26 20.60
CA PHE A 123 -0.50 3.58 21.89
C PHE A 123 -1.66 2.56 21.93
N THR A 124 -2.76 2.86 21.24
CA THR A 124 -3.94 1.98 21.18
C THR A 124 -4.44 1.78 19.76
N GLU A 125 -5.22 0.70 19.56
CA GLU A 125 -5.90 0.41 18.31
C GLU A 125 -6.89 1.52 17.94
N GLU A 126 -7.62 2.07 18.93
CA GLU A 126 -8.58 3.16 18.71
C GLU A 126 -7.90 4.39 18.12
N GLN A 127 -6.73 4.77 18.64
CA GLN A 127 -5.96 5.91 18.12
C GLN A 127 -5.51 5.66 16.67
N ALA A 128 -5.10 4.44 16.31
CA ALA A 128 -4.75 4.08 14.94
C ALA A 128 -5.97 4.15 14.01
N ARG A 129 -7.14 3.71 14.48
CA ARG A 129 -8.40 3.79 13.74
C ARG A 129 -8.90 5.22 13.58
N GLU A 130 -8.74 6.07 14.60
CA GLU A 130 -9.03 7.51 14.50
C GLU A 130 -8.14 8.17 13.47
N ALA A 131 -6.83 7.88 13.47
CA ALA A 131 -5.90 8.42 12.48
C ALA A 131 -6.26 7.98 11.06
N LEU A 132 -6.74 6.74 10.87
CA LEU A 132 -7.26 6.27 9.58
C LEU A 132 -8.55 7.03 9.19
N ALA A 133 -9.45 7.28 10.13
CA ALA A 133 -10.66 8.05 9.88
C ALA A 133 -10.34 9.50 9.48
N ASP A 134 -9.37 10.13 10.17
CA ASP A 134 -8.87 11.46 9.84
C ASP A 134 -8.23 11.50 8.44
N PHE A 135 -7.41 10.49 8.11
CA PHE A 135 -6.82 10.34 6.77
C PHE A 135 -7.89 10.26 5.68
N ARG A 136 -8.91 9.44 5.91
CA ARG A 136 -10.04 9.28 5.00
C ARG A 136 -10.80 10.58 4.81
N ALA A 137 -11.21 11.21 5.90
CA ALA A 137 -11.97 12.46 5.85
C ALA A 137 -11.20 13.56 5.12
N HIS A 138 -9.90 13.69 5.42
CA HIS A 138 -9.03 14.67 4.77
C HIS A 138 -8.86 14.39 3.26
N SER A 139 -8.59 13.14 2.88
CA SER A 139 -8.41 12.76 1.48
C SER A 139 -9.69 12.96 0.65
N GLU A 140 -10.84 12.61 1.20
CA GLU A 140 -12.15 12.84 0.55
C GLU A 140 -12.42 14.34 0.37
N ALA A 141 -12.14 15.17 1.38
CA ALA A 141 -12.33 16.61 1.33
C ALA A 141 -11.43 17.30 0.30
N VAL A 142 -10.15 16.89 0.23
CA VAL A 142 -9.16 17.51 -0.67
C VAL A 142 -9.35 17.07 -2.12
N LEU A 143 -9.67 15.80 -2.38
CA LEU A 143 -9.55 15.20 -3.71
C LEU A 143 -10.86 15.03 -4.45
N ASN A 144 -12.00 14.96 -3.75
CA ASN A 144 -13.28 14.76 -4.39
C ASN A 144 -14.02 16.07 -4.58
N PRO A 145 -14.20 16.56 -5.82
CA PRO A 145 -14.99 17.75 -6.06
C PRO A 145 -16.45 17.48 -5.68
N ALA A 146 -17.14 18.52 -5.20
CA ALA A 146 -18.55 18.41 -4.79
C ALA A 146 -19.49 18.00 -5.95
N LYS A 147 -19.13 18.33 -7.19
CA LYS A 147 -19.85 17.90 -8.41
C LYS A 147 -18.83 17.22 -9.34
N PRO A 148 -18.65 15.91 -9.24
CA PRO A 148 -17.85 15.19 -10.21
C PRO A 148 -18.48 15.31 -11.60
N LYS A 149 -17.67 15.36 -12.65
CA LYS A 149 -18.18 15.21 -14.02
C LYS A 149 -18.90 13.87 -14.11
N GLU A 150 -20.01 13.84 -14.84
CA GLU A 150 -20.76 12.61 -15.08
C GLU A 150 -19.83 11.50 -15.59
N GLY A 151 -19.90 10.30 -14.99
CA GLY A 151 -19.01 9.17 -15.31
C GLY A 151 -17.59 9.25 -14.72
N SER A 152 -17.21 10.33 -14.04
CA SER A 152 -15.91 10.39 -13.38
C SER A 152 -15.89 9.58 -12.08
N LYS A 153 -14.84 8.75 -11.90
CA LYS A 153 -14.63 8.02 -10.64
C LYS A 153 -14.00 8.94 -9.59
N PRO A 154 -14.41 8.86 -8.32
CA PRO A 154 -13.77 9.61 -7.26
C PRO A 154 -12.27 9.27 -7.18
N ARG A 155 -11.43 10.25 -6.86
CA ARG A 155 -9.99 10.05 -6.67
C ARG A 155 -9.67 9.47 -5.31
N ALA A 156 -10.40 9.91 -4.27
CA ALA A 156 -10.34 9.32 -2.95
C ALA A 156 -11.62 8.54 -2.69
N TYR A 157 -11.49 7.30 -2.25
CA TYR A 157 -12.61 6.42 -1.95
C TYR A 157 -12.21 5.39 -0.90
N SER A 158 -13.20 4.88 -0.20
CA SER A 158 -12.98 3.82 0.78
C SER A 158 -13.82 2.61 0.41
N TYR A 159 -13.22 1.44 0.49
CA TYR A 159 -13.96 0.20 0.41
C TYR A 159 -14.04 -0.41 1.80
N PRO A 160 -15.25 -0.81 2.25
CA PRO A 160 -15.32 -1.77 3.33
C PRO A 160 -14.63 -3.06 2.86
N PRO A 161 -13.90 -3.76 3.72
CA PRO A 161 -13.42 -5.10 3.38
C PRO A 161 -14.63 -5.95 3.00
N LYS A 162 -14.47 -6.78 1.97
CA LYS A 162 -15.51 -7.76 1.65
C LYS A 162 -15.65 -8.69 2.86
N PRO A 163 -16.86 -8.95 3.33
CA PRO A 163 -17.06 -9.91 4.39
C PRO A 163 -16.54 -11.28 3.92
N LEU A 164 -15.44 -11.73 4.48
CA LEU A 164 -15.09 -13.14 4.46
C LEU A 164 -16.10 -13.78 5.40
N SER A 165 -16.96 -14.63 4.82
CA SER A 165 -18.04 -15.40 5.43
C SER A 165 -18.07 -15.40 6.96
N GLY A 166 -18.93 -14.57 7.54
CA GLY A 166 -19.45 -14.79 8.89
C GLY A 166 -18.76 -14.10 10.06
N LYS A 167 -17.71 -13.28 9.88
CA LYS A 167 -17.01 -12.60 10.99
C LYS A 167 -16.85 -11.11 10.72
N THR A 168 -17.38 -10.31 11.62
CA THR A 168 -17.61 -8.88 11.53
C THR A 168 -16.57 -8.06 12.30
N LYS A 169 -15.38 -7.88 11.76
CA LYS A 169 -14.56 -6.71 12.12
C LYS A 169 -13.96 -6.16 10.84
N TYR A 170 -14.40 -4.97 10.45
CA TYR A 170 -14.01 -4.32 9.20
C TYR A 170 -13.06 -3.16 9.46
N THR A 171 -11.84 -3.25 8.98
CA THR A 171 -11.01 -2.07 8.75
C THR A 171 -11.27 -1.56 7.36
N TYR A 172 -11.66 -0.29 7.29
CA TYR A 172 -11.79 0.39 6.01
C TYR A 172 -10.41 0.65 5.44
N THR A 173 -10.18 0.24 4.20
CA THR A 173 -9.03 0.73 3.46
C THR A 173 -9.41 1.98 2.69
N SER A 174 -8.72 3.07 2.94
CA SER A 174 -8.84 4.31 2.17
C SER A 174 -7.87 4.29 0.99
N TYR A 175 -8.35 4.63 -0.19
CA TYR A 175 -7.57 4.66 -1.42
C TYR A 175 -7.56 6.04 -2.05
N ILE A 176 -6.40 6.46 -2.56
CA ILE A 176 -6.23 7.62 -3.42
C ILE A 176 -5.60 7.13 -4.73
N ARG A 177 -6.39 7.21 -5.81
CA ARG A 177 -5.93 6.76 -7.13
C ARG A 177 -5.57 7.94 -8.00
N MET A 178 -4.31 7.98 -8.38
CA MET A 178 -3.76 8.88 -9.39
C MET A 178 -3.35 8.09 -10.64
N ARG A 179 -2.96 8.79 -11.69
CA ARG A 179 -2.56 8.15 -12.93
C ARG A 179 -1.26 7.34 -12.78
N GLU A 180 -0.32 7.87 -12.01
CA GLU A 180 1.05 7.38 -11.92
C GLU A 180 1.36 6.69 -10.60
N PHE A 181 0.45 6.79 -9.62
CA PHE A 181 0.59 6.16 -8.32
C PHE A 181 -0.74 5.87 -7.65
N LEU A 182 -0.70 5.00 -6.67
CA LEU A 182 -1.80 4.66 -5.77
C LEU A 182 -1.34 4.84 -4.33
N ILE A 183 -2.14 5.47 -3.50
CA ILE A 183 -1.93 5.50 -2.05
C ILE A 183 -3.04 4.70 -1.41
N SER A 184 -2.71 3.81 -0.48
CA SER A 184 -3.65 3.13 0.38
C SER A 184 -3.30 3.34 1.84
N ALA A 185 -4.32 3.54 2.68
CA ALA A 185 -4.17 3.67 4.12
C ALA A 185 -5.13 2.72 4.83
N TYR A 186 -4.62 1.97 5.81
CA TYR A 186 -5.39 1.01 6.59
C TYR A 186 -4.70 0.65 7.90
N VAL A 187 -5.48 0.16 8.85
CA VAL A 187 -4.99 -0.54 10.03
C VAL A 187 -5.16 -2.03 9.75
N LYS A 188 -4.13 -2.83 9.97
CA LYS A 188 -4.17 -4.25 9.64
C LYS A 188 -4.81 -5.02 10.79
N GLU A 189 -5.95 -5.64 10.50
CA GLU A 189 -6.67 -6.48 11.46
C GLU A 189 -6.00 -7.85 11.63
N ARG A 190 -6.45 -8.54 12.67
CA ARG A 190 -6.06 -9.92 12.93
C ARG A 190 -6.59 -10.80 11.80
N ASP A 191 -5.70 -11.39 11.02
CA ASP A 191 -6.01 -12.40 10.03
C ASP A 191 -6.31 -13.71 10.78
N GLN A 192 -7.59 -14.06 10.86
CA GLN A 192 -8.01 -15.31 11.54
C GLN A 192 -7.78 -16.55 10.66
N ASP A 193 -7.66 -16.37 9.35
CA ASP A 193 -7.59 -17.48 8.39
C ASP A 193 -6.17 -17.71 7.81
N ASN A 194 -5.25 -16.80 8.02
CA ASN A 194 -3.86 -16.95 7.58
C ASN A 194 -2.96 -17.15 8.80
N ALA A 195 -2.65 -18.40 9.09
CA ALA A 195 -1.54 -18.70 9.98
C ALA A 195 -0.28 -17.97 9.47
N PHE A 196 0.45 -17.32 10.36
CA PHE A 196 1.75 -16.79 10.01
C PHE A 196 2.63 -17.95 9.56
N LEU A 197 3.22 -17.82 8.38
CA LEU A 197 4.23 -18.75 7.90
C LEU A 197 5.60 -18.34 8.50
N LEU A 198 5.65 -18.21 9.81
CA LEU A 198 6.89 -17.83 10.48
C LEU A 198 7.95 -18.89 10.27
N PRO A 199 9.20 -18.50 10.01
CA PRO A 199 10.34 -19.42 10.00
C PRO A 199 10.46 -20.15 11.35
N ILE A 200 10.15 -19.46 12.46
CA ILE A 200 10.09 -19.99 13.81
C ILE A 200 8.69 -19.71 14.36
N GLN A 201 7.92 -20.75 14.67
CA GLN A 201 6.62 -20.61 15.29
C GLN A 201 6.79 -20.42 16.80
N ILE A 202 6.83 -19.18 17.23
CA ILE A 202 6.79 -18.82 18.64
C ILE A 202 5.50 -18.05 18.87
N GLU A 203 4.54 -18.69 19.53
CA GLU A 203 3.19 -18.16 19.77
C GLU A 203 3.23 -16.78 20.46
N GLU A 204 4.14 -16.61 21.43
CA GLU A 204 4.33 -15.34 22.13
C GLU A 204 4.76 -14.20 21.19
N ILE A 205 5.57 -14.49 20.18
CA ILE A 205 6.00 -13.50 19.18
C ILE A 205 4.86 -13.18 18.23
N GLU A 206 4.07 -14.17 17.83
CA GLU A 206 2.90 -13.96 16.98
C GLU A 206 1.90 -13.00 17.63
N GLU A 207 1.61 -13.17 18.91
CA GLU A 207 0.70 -12.28 19.65
C GLU A 207 1.24 -10.84 19.73
N LYS A 208 2.53 -10.67 20.01
CA LYS A 208 3.17 -9.35 20.04
C LYS A 208 3.15 -8.67 18.66
N ILE A 209 3.48 -9.42 17.60
CA ILE A 209 3.42 -8.92 16.22
C ILE A 209 2.00 -8.49 15.87
N GLN A 210 1.01 -9.29 16.26
CA GLN A 210 -0.40 -9.02 16.03
C GLN A 210 -0.84 -7.73 16.73
N THR A 211 -0.55 -7.62 18.03
CA THR A 211 -0.89 -6.44 18.84
C THR A 211 -0.25 -5.15 18.29
N ASN A 212 1.02 -5.21 17.90
CA ASN A 212 1.70 -4.07 17.27
C ASN A 212 1.00 -3.68 15.95
N SER A 213 0.62 -4.66 15.15
CA SER A 213 -0.03 -4.42 13.86
C SER A 213 -1.40 -3.74 14.00
N GLU A 214 -2.19 -4.11 15.01
CA GLU A 214 -3.51 -3.53 15.30
C GLU A 214 -3.41 -2.06 15.73
N ARG A 215 -2.28 -1.66 16.31
CA ARG A 215 -2.00 -0.27 16.72
C ARG A 215 -1.26 0.55 15.66
N THR A 216 -1.08 0.00 14.47
CA THR A 216 -0.27 0.64 13.43
C THR A 216 -1.11 1.04 12.23
N LEU A 217 -1.16 2.36 11.94
CA LEU A 217 -1.65 2.86 10.67
C LEU A 217 -0.59 2.62 9.59
N ARG A 218 -0.97 1.92 8.54
CA ARG A 218 -0.13 1.66 7.37
C ARG A 218 -0.54 2.57 6.24
N ILE A 219 0.45 3.24 5.66
CA ILE A 219 0.27 4.01 4.44
C ILE A 219 1.18 3.41 3.38
N GLU A 220 0.58 2.89 2.34
CA GLU A 220 1.29 2.31 1.20
C GLU A 220 1.20 3.24 0.01
N ILE A 221 2.34 3.55 -0.58
CA ILE A 221 2.44 4.35 -1.80
C ILE A 221 3.04 3.47 -2.89
N THR A 222 2.21 3.12 -3.86
CA THR A 222 2.63 2.34 -5.02
C THR A 222 2.87 3.28 -6.18
N VAL A 223 4.11 3.39 -6.62
CA VAL A 223 4.50 4.15 -7.82
C VAL A 223 4.66 3.19 -9.01
N HIS A 224 4.25 3.65 -10.20
CA HIS A 224 4.25 2.84 -11.41
C HIS A 224 5.37 3.22 -12.37
N GLY A 225 5.61 2.35 -13.35
CA GLY A 225 6.77 2.41 -14.24
C GLY A 225 7.00 3.75 -14.94
N LYS A 226 5.93 4.51 -15.29
CA LYS A 226 6.10 5.84 -15.88
C LYS A 226 6.77 6.80 -14.89
N TRP A 227 6.24 6.89 -13.66
CA TRP A 227 6.82 7.73 -12.63
C TRP A 227 8.27 7.30 -12.30
N LEU A 228 8.51 5.99 -12.18
CA LEU A 228 9.86 5.46 -11.93
C LEU A 228 10.86 5.86 -13.02
N LYS A 229 10.42 5.89 -14.28
CA LYS A 229 11.25 6.34 -15.41
C LYS A 229 11.51 7.84 -15.36
N ASP A 230 10.47 8.63 -15.14
CA ASP A 230 10.54 10.08 -15.09
C ASP A 230 11.49 10.57 -13.96
N GLU A 231 11.51 9.83 -12.83
CA GLU A 231 12.38 10.09 -11.68
C GLU A 231 13.76 9.38 -11.74
N ASN A 232 14.05 8.65 -12.81
CA ASN A 232 15.27 7.83 -12.95
C ASN A 232 15.43 6.75 -11.85
N LEU A 233 14.32 6.21 -11.37
CA LEU A 233 14.24 5.20 -10.30
C LEU A 233 13.83 3.80 -10.79
N SER A 234 13.90 3.54 -12.10
CA SER A 234 13.55 2.23 -12.68
C SER A 234 14.60 1.14 -12.42
N SER A 235 15.84 1.53 -12.12
CA SER A 235 16.94 0.59 -11.86
C SER A 235 17.03 0.28 -10.37
N ILE A 236 17.38 -0.97 -10.03
CA ILE A 236 17.61 -1.38 -8.63
C ILE A 236 18.72 -0.53 -7.98
N VAL A 237 19.77 -0.22 -8.75
CA VAL A 237 20.92 0.54 -8.26
C VAL A 237 20.53 1.96 -7.85
N ALA A 238 19.54 2.56 -8.52
CA ALA A 238 19.09 3.91 -8.20
C ALA A 238 18.47 4.05 -6.80
N TRP A 239 18.12 2.93 -6.16
CA TRP A 239 17.58 2.88 -4.81
C TRP A 239 18.64 2.52 -3.74
N ALA A 240 19.80 2.04 -4.17
CA ALA A 240 20.86 1.66 -3.23
C ALA A 240 21.45 2.93 -2.61
N ASP A 241 21.40 2.99 -1.26
CA ASP A 241 21.95 4.10 -0.48
C ASP A 241 21.43 5.50 -0.92
N ASN A 242 20.19 5.54 -1.42
CA ASN A 242 19.55 6.75 -1.91
C ASN A 242 18.31 7.14 -1.05
N PRO A 243 18.49 7.81 0.08
CA PRO A 243 17.38 8.21 0.95
C PRO A 243 16.42 9.20 0.27
N THR A 244 16.92 10.00 -0.69
CA THR A 244 16.11 10.96 -1.44
C THR A 244 15.05 10.26 -2.30
N ALA A 245 15.28 9.02 -2.77
CA ALA A 245 14.28 8.27 -3.50
C ALA A 245 13.03 7.99 -2.65
N TYR A 246 13.21 7.66 -1.37
CA TYR A 246 12.11 7.43 -0.43
C TYR A 246 11.37 8.73 -0.12
N GLU A 247 12.11 9.83 0.04
CA GLU A 247 11.53 11.15 0.28
C GLU A 247 10.69 11.62 -0.92
N LYS A 248 11.15 11.41 -2.15
CA LYS A 248 10.39 11.71 -3.38
C LYS A 248 9.06 10.97 -3.42
N VAL A 249 9.04 9.68 -3.07
CA VAL A 249 7.79 8.92 -3.01
C VAL A 249 6.87 9.45 -1.90
N PHE A 250 7.41 9.78 -0.74
CA PHE A 250 6.61 10.36 0.35
C PHE A 250 6.08 11.76 -0.01
N ALA A 251 6.82 12.53 -0.78
CA ALA A 251 6.38 13.84 -1.27
C ALA A 251 5.10 13.76 -2.12
N LEU A 252 4.84 12.61 -2.78
CA LEU A 252 3.56 12.38 -3.47
C LEU A 252 2.37 12.41 -2.50
N LEU A 253 2.52 11.83 -1.32
CA LEU A 253 1.49 11.89 -0.27
C LEU A 253 1.29 13.35 0.18
N ARG A 254 2.37 14.05 0.53
CA ARG A 254 2.32 15.42 1.03
C ARG A 254 1.65 16.36 0.02
N SER A 255 2.09 16.33 -1.24
CA SER A 255 1.56 17.17 -2.31
C SER A 255 0.10 16.83 -2.65
N THR A 256 -0.22 15.53 -2.70
CA THR A 256 -1.59 15.07 -2.99
C THR A 256 -2.58 15.49 -1.92
N LEU A 257 -2.21 15.38 -0.66
CA LEU A 257 -3.03 15.78 0.49
C LEU A 257 -2.83 17.24 0.91
N ARG A 258 -1.98 18.00 0.19
CA ARG A 258 -1.72 19.42 0.43
C ARG A 258 -1.28 19.73 1.85
N PHE A 259 -0.43 18.86 2.42
CA PHE A 259 0.05 19.03 3.80
C PHE A 259 0.88 20.31 4.00
N ASP A 260 1.50 20.81 2.93
CA ASP A 260 2.32 22.02 2.93
C ASP A 260 1.49 23.30 2.74
N GLU A 261 0.23 23.18 2.33
CA GLU A 261 -0.68 24.30 2.29
C GLU A 261 -1.09 24.63 3.73
N GLU A 262 -0.79 25.85 4.20
CA GLU A 262 -1.33 26.34 5.46
C GLU A 262 -2.87 26.24 5.41
N MET A 263 -3.41 25.17 5.98
CA MET A 263 -4.84 25.10 6.26
C MET A 263 -5.10 26.14 7.32
N ARG A 264 -5.47 27.34 6.88
CA ARG A 264 -5.71 28.50 7.72
C ARG A 264 -6.91 28.22 8.62
N THR A 265 -6.66 27.60 9.74
CA THR A 265 -7.62 27.43 10.84
C THR A 265 -7.79 28.74 11.61
N ARG A 266 -8.11 29.81 10.87
CA ARG A 266 -8.59 31.02 11.51
C ARG A 266 -10.07 30.84 11.75
N ARG A 267 -10.54 31.14 12.97
CA ARG A 267 -11.92 31.38 13.31
C ARG A 267 -12.55 32.18 12.14
N LEU A 268 -13.48 31.59 11.41
CA LEU A 268 -14.08 32.25 10.24
C LEU A 268 -14.73 33.55 10.74
N LYS A 269 -14.21 34.68 10.30
CA LYS A 269 -14.84 35.97 10.53
C LYS A 269 -16.11 36.05 9.65
N LYS A 270 -17.11 36.81 10.13
CA LYS A 270 -18.35 37.04 9.35
C LYS A 270 -18.05 37.50 7.92
N SER A 271 -17.09 38.42 7.75
CA SER A 271 -16.65 38.90 6.41
C SER A 271 -16.08 37.79 5.52
N THR A 272 -15.43 36.77 6.11
CA THR A 272 -14.95 35.61 5.36
C THR A 272 -16.13 34.73 4.90
N ILE A 273 -17.12 34.54 5.79
CA ILE A 273 -18.34 33.77 5.46
C ILE A 273 -19.13 34.45 4.35
N ASP A 274 -19.24 35.77 4.40
CA ASP A 274 -19.93 36.56 3.37
C ASP A 274 -19.28 36.42 2.01
N GLY A 275 -17.96 36.25 1.95
CA GLY A 275 -17.19 36.01 0.73
C GLY A 275 -17.23 34.58 0.19
N LEU A 276 -17.75 33.60 0.96
CA LEU A 276 -17.86 32.21 0.50
C LEU A 276 -18.91 32.06 -0.61
N LYS A 277 -18.65 31.21 -1.58
CA LYS A 277 -19.60 30.81 -2.63
C LYS A 277 -20.64 29.84 -2.09
N LEU A 278 -21.45 30.31 -1.14
CA LEU A 278 -22.54 29.59 -0.49
C LEU A 278 -23.82 30.37 -0.68
N SER A 279 -24.95 29.67 -0.73
CA SER A 279 -26.27 30.32 -0.69
C SER A 279 -26.49 31.05 0.65
N PRO A 280 -27.37 32.05 0.72
CA PRO A 280 -27.70 32.74 1.97
C PRO A 280 -28.09 31.77 3.10
N ARG A 281 -28.83 30.72 2.76
CA ARG A 281 -29.26 29.67 3.70
C ARG A 281 -28.06 28.86 4.25
N GLU A 282 -27.16 28.44 3.38
CA GLU A 282 -25.96 27.72 3.78
C GLU A 282 -25.01 28.57 4.65
N LYS A 283 -24.91 29.86 4.36
CA LYS A 283 -24.21 30.82 5.19
C LYS A 283 -24.87 30.95 6.57
N GLY A 284 -26.19 30.94 6.64
CA GLY A 284 -26.94 30.90 7.89
C GLY A 284 -26.62 29.66 8.72
N TYR A 285 -26.64 28.46 8.09
CA TYR A 285 -26.27 27.22 8.78
C TYR A 285 -24.84 27.25 9.30
N LEU A 286 -23.89 27.73 8.49
CA LEU A 286 -22.50 27.86 8.91
C LEU A 286 -22.35 28.83 10.10
N LEU A 287 -23.03 29.96 10.09
CA LEU A 287 -23.02 30.91 11.19
C LEU A 287 -23.58 30.31 12.49
N HIS A 288 -24.72 29.62 12.40
CA HIS A 288 -25.33 28.97 13.57
C HIS A 288 -24.42 27.88 14.12
N HIS A 289 -23.80 27.08 13.25
CA HIS A 289 -22.85 26.04 13.62
C HIS A 289 -21.60 26.62 14.32
N ILE A 290 -21.03 27.72 13.80
CA ILE A 290 -19.88 28.42 14.41
C ILE A 290 -20.23 28.97 15.79
N ASN A 291 -21.48 29.35 15.99
CA ASN A 291 -22.01 29.83 17.27
C ASN A 291 -22.40 28.70 18.23
N GLY A 292 -22.14 27.43 17.87
CA GLY A 292 -22.34 26.28 18.74
C GLY A 292 -23.72 25.63 18.65
N MET A 293 -24.58 26.04 17.69
CA MET A 293 -25.87 25.40 17.50
C MET A 293 -25.73 24.00 16.86
N TYR A 294 -26.42 23.02 17.43
CA TYR A 294 -26.50 21.68 16.88
C TYR A 294 -27.60 21.62 15.81
N LEU A 295 -27.23 21.84 14.55
CA LEU A 295 -28.17 22.10 13.46
C LEU A 295 -29.19 20.99 13.20
N GLN A 296 -28.84 19.75 13.46
CA GLN A 296 -29.76 18.63 13.18
C GLN A 296 -31.01 18.66 14.00
N ASP A 297 -30.89 19.08 15.26
CA ASP A 297 -32.00 19.03 16.23
C ASP A 297 -32.46 20.42 16.71
N GLU A 298 -31.62 21.45 16.65
CA GLU A 298 -31.86 22.76 17.23
C GLU A 298 -32.20 23.84 16.20
N HIS A 299 -31.91 23.61 14.90
CA HIS A 299 -32.18 24.62 13.90
C HIS A 299 -33.71 24.70 13.58
N PRO A 300 -34.31 25.91 13.47
CA PRO A 300 -35.74 26.05 13.14
C PRO A 300 -36.18 25.21 11.93
N ASP A 301 -35.38 25.15 10.88
CA ASP A 301 -35.68 24.33 9.69
C ASP A 301 -35.82 22.84 10.00
N SER A 302 -35.19 22.31 11.07
CA SER A 302 -35.32 20.91 11.48
C SER A 302 -36.70 20.59 12.04
N VAL A 303 -37.41 21.60 12.57
CA VAL A 303 -38.73 21.50 13.14
C VAL A 303 -39.80 21.86 12.09
N GLU A 304 -39.55 22.87 11.27
CA GLU A 304 -40.52 23.40 10.30
C GLU A 304 -40.59 22.57 9.01
N MET A 305 -39.55 21.86 8.65
CA MET A 305 -39.49 21.05 7.45
C MET A 305 -39.93 19.61 7.68
N ASP A 306 -40.52 18.98 6.66
CA ASP A 306 -40.65 17.53 6.61
C ASP A 306 -39.28 16.87 6.81
N ARG A 307 -39.23 15.82 7.65
CA ARG A 307 -37.98 15.13 8.04
C ARG A 307 -37.15 14.67 6.83
N ARG A 308 -37.79 14.18 5.77
CA ARG A 308 -37.09 13.72 4.56
C ARG A 308 -36.47 14.90 3.81
N LYS A 309 -37.23 15.98 3.68
CA LYS A 309 -36.78 17.21 3.03
C LYS A 309 -35.67 17.89 3.83
N TRP A 310 -35.79 17.90 5.16
CA TRP A 310 -34.71 18.39 6.04
C TRP A 310 -33.45 17.61 5.86
N THR A 311 -33.49 16.26 5.92
CA THR A 311 -32.31 15.40 5.76
C THR A 311 -31.61 15.65 4.43
N GLN A 312 -32.33 15.80 3.34
CA GLN A 312 -31.74 16.10 2.03
C GLN A 312 -31.13 17.49 1.99
N THR A 313 -31.83 18.50 2.49
CA THR A 313 -31.38 19.90 2.53
C THR A 313 -30.11 20.02 3.38
N TYR A 314 -30.11 19.42 4.56
CA TYR A 314 -28.98 19.41 5.49
C TYR A 314 -27.75 18.69 4.89
N SER A 315 -27.97 17.53 4.29
CA SER A 315 -26.87 16.76 3.67
C SER A 315 -26.23 17.52 2.49
N ALA A 316 -27.04 18.22 1.70
CA ALA A 316 -26.56 19.07 0.61
C ALA A 316 -25.76 20.28 1.14
N ALA A 317 -26.31 20.96 2.13
CA ALA A 317 -25.69 22.14 2.76
C ALA A 317 -24.36 21.75 3.44
N ARG A 318 -24.35 20.66 4.22
CA ARG A 318 -23.14 20.11 4.83
C ARG A 318 -22.04 19.90 3.80
N LYS A 319 -22.36 19.25 2.68
CA LYS A 319 -21.41 18.96 1.60
C LYS A 319 -20.85 20.25 0.95
N ASN A 320 -21.71 21.23 0.70
CA ASN A 320 -21.32 22.49 0.11
C ASN A 320 -20.47 23.33 1.07
N ILE A 321 -20.85 23.37 2.35
CA ILE A 321 -20.10 24.07 3.39
C ILE A 321 -18.73 23.43 3.60
N MET A 322 -18.66 22.11 3.74
CA MET A 322 -17.38 21.40 3.84
C MET A 322 -16.44 21.76 2.68
N LYS A 323 -16.99 21.86 1.47
CA LYS A 323 -16.20 22.26 0.30
C LYS A 323 -15.75 23.71 0.35
N ALA A 324 -16.67 24.62 0.65
CA ALA A 324 -16.41 26.07 0.63
C ALA A 324 -15.47 26.53 1.76
N THR A 325 -15.45 25.80 2.86
CA THR A 325 -14.64 26.08 4.07
C THR A 325 -13.40 25.23 4.19
N ASN A 326 -13.13 24.35 3.22
CA ASN A 326 -12.03 23.38 3.27
C ASN A 326 -12.07 22.47 4.51
N GLY A 327 -13.27 21.99 4.90
CA GLY A 327 -13.37 20.90 5.85
C GLY A 327 -14.27 21.13 7.07
N ILE A 328 -14.96 22.26 7.23
CA ILE A 328 -15.93 22.40 8.32
C ILE A 328 -17.10 21.45 8.08
N ASP A 329 -17.26 20.49 8.98
CA ASP A 329 -18.33 19.51 8.98
C ASP A 329 -19.42 19.89 9.98
N LEU A 330 -20.65 20.08 9.51
CA LEU A 330 -21.78 20.45 10.38
C LEU A 330 -22.18 19.34 11.38
N ASN A 331 -21.71 18.12 11.20
CA ASN A 331 -22.00 17.00 12.12
C ASN A 331 -21.05 16.96 13.31
N ILE A 332 -20.00 17.75 13.32
CA ILE A 332 -19.00 17.77 14.38
C ILE A 332 -19.07 19.14 15.05
N PRO A 333 -19.17 19.24 16.39
CA PRO A 333 -19.18 20.52 17.07
C PRO A 333 -18.04 21.41 16.59
N TYR A 334 -18.33 22.69 16.32
CA TYR A 334 -17.32 23.59 15.74
C TYR A 334 -16.06 23.74 16.60
N ALA A 335 -16.25 23.74 17.93
CA ALA A 335 -15.13 23.77 18.88
C ALA A 335 -14.19 22.56 18.70
N ASP A 336 -14.75 21.37 18.50
CA ASP A 336 -13.98 20.14 18.30
C ASP A 336 -13.25 20.14 16.97
N GLN A 337 -13.84 20.75 15.95
CA GLN A 337 -13.21 20.89 14.63
C GLN A 337 -12.02 21.84 14.63
N LEU A 338 -12.05 22.91 15.45
CA LEU A 338 -10.91 23.82 15.59
C LEU A 338 -9.65 23.09 16.08
N HIS A 339 -9.80 22.01 16.83
CA HIS A 339 -8.71 21.14 17.23
C HIS A 339 -8.33 20.11 16.15
N ARG A 340 -9.29 19.68 15.31
CA ARG A 340 -9.08 18.70 14.22
C ARG A 340 -8.59 19.34 12.91
N LEU A 341 -8.96 20.60 12.65
CA LEU A 341 -8.52 21.38 11.46
C LEU A 341 -7.08 21.91 11.62
N LYS A 342 -6.42 21.71 12.76
CA LYS A 342 -4.97 21.84 12.83
C LYS A 342 -4.33 20.79 11.94
N PRO A 343 -3.10 21.00 11.48
CA PRO A 343 -2.34 20.02 10.67
C PRO A 343 -1.96 18.76 11.47
N ALA A 344 -2.88 18.29 12.32
CA ALA A 344 -2.68 17.11 13.15
C ALA A 344 -2.31 15.89 12.32
N LEU A 345 -2.87 15.76 11.12
CA LEU A 345 -2.54 14.66 10.24
C LEU A 345 -1.15 14.84 9.62
N ALA A 346 -0.82 16.04 9.14
CA ALA A 346 0.50 16.35 8.59
C ALA A 346 1.61 16.20 9.65
N ASP A 347 1.32 16.61 10.90
CA ASP A 347 2.25 16.44 12.03
C ASP A 347 2.39 14.98 12.46
N LYS A 348 1.33 14.19 12.35
CA LYS A 348 1.31 12.76 12.66
C LYS A 348 1.98 11.92 11.57
N LEU A 349 1.82 12.31 10.28
CA LEU A 349 2.33 11.59 9.12
C LEU A 349 3.64 12.22 8.62
N LYS A 350 4.67 12.23 9.47
CA LYS A 350 6.01 12.69 9.09
C LYS A 350 6.75 11.63 8.29
N PHE A 351 7.65 12.08 7.42
CA PHE A 351 8.57 11.19 6.73
C PHE A 351 9.51 10.51 7.74
N GLN A 352 9.53 9.19 7.72
CA GLN A 352 10.28 8.36 8.67
C GLN A 352 11.61 7.84 8.10
N GLY A 353 11.92 8.20 6.85
CA GLY A 353 13.06 7.63 6.14
C GLY A 353 12.79 6.22 5.60
N GLU A 354 13.85 5.52 5.29
CA GLU A 354 13.81 4.11 4.95
C GLU A 354 13.42 3.31 6.21
N TYR A 355 12.53 2.32 6.04
CA TYR A 355 12.09 1.47 7.14
C TYR A 355 13.27 0.80 7.85
N ARG A 356 13.22 0.82 9.16
CA ARG A 356 14.13 0.07 10.04
C ARG A 356 13.27 -0.73 11.02
N PRO A 357 13.50 -2.05 11.14
CA PRO A 357 12.78 -2.84 12.12
C PRO A 357 13.11 -2.33 13.53
N PRO A 358 12.13 -2.31 14.45
CA PRO A 358 12.38 -2.01 15.85
C PRO A 358 13.47 -2.93 16.42
N ALA A 359 14.33 -2.40 17.29
CA ALA A 359 15.47 -3.16 17.83
C ALA A 359 15.05 -4.46 18.55
N GLU A 360 13.92 -4.42 19.23
CA GLU A 360 13.30 -5.57 19.92
C GLU A 360 12.89 -6.72 18.99
N TRP A 361 12.69 -6.43 17.70
CA TRP A 361 12.28 -7.38 16.67
C TRP A 361 13.42 -7.80 15.74
N ALA A 362 14.62 -7.22 15.92
CA ALA A 362 15.74 -7.40 14.99
C ALA A 362 16.17 -8.86 14.83
N GLU A 363 15.93 -9.69 15.85
CA GLU A 363 16.24 -11.13 15.82
C GLU A 363 15.17 -11.94 15.05
N HIS A 364 13.95 -11.42 14.94
CA HIS A 364 12.80 -12.13 14.39
C HIS A 364 12.34 -11.59 13.04
N VAL A 365 12.93 -10.49 12.60
CA VAL A 365 12.59 -9.81 11.35
C VAL A 365 13.81 -9.74 10.45
N PHE A 366 13.59 -10.02 9.17
CA PHE A 366 14.63 -9.86 8.18
C PHE A 366 15.11 -8.40 8.13
N SER A 367 16.39 -8.19 8.40
CA SER A 367 17.02 -6.86 8.41
C SER A 367 18.18 -6.79 7.41
N ARG A 368 18.69 -5.56 7.18
CA ARG A 368 19.89 -5.37 6.34
C ARG A 368 21.09 -6.16 6.83
N GLN A 369 21.19 -6.41 8.13
CA GLN A 369 22.23 -7.24 8.75
C GLN A 369 22.08 -8.72 8.45
N SER A 370 20.85 -9.18 8.16
CA SER A 370 20.55 -10.55 7.77
C SER A 370 20.85 -10.85 6.29
N VAL A 371 21.08 -9.80 5.45
CA VAL A 371 21.28 -9.96 4.00
C VAL A 371 22.42 -10.92 3.64
N PRO A 372 23.61 -10.87 4.28
CA PRO A 372 24.68 -11.81 3.96
C PRO A 372 24.30 -13.27 4.22
N LYS A 373 23.66 -13.54 5.37
CA LYS A 373 23.19 -14.89 5.73
C LYS A 373 22.11 -15.38 4.77
N LEU A 374 21.14 -14.50 4.42
CA LEU A 374 20.13 -14.81 3.43
C LEU A 374 20.75 -15.11 2.06
N ASN A 375 21.69 -14.30 1.60
CA ASN A 375 22.35 -14.55 0.33
C ASN A 375 23.04 -15.93 0.34
N ALA A 376 23.75 -16.27 1.41
CA ALA A 376 24.39 -17.57 1.56
C ALA A 376 23.35 -18.71 1.53
N LEU A 377 22.20 -18.54 2.20
CA LEU A 377 21.11 -19.50 2.16
C LEU A 377 20.54 -19.66 0.76
N LEU A 378 20.24 -18.55 0.08
CA LEU A 378 19.69 -18.57 -1.26
C LEU A 378 20.70 -19.14 -2.28
N ASP A 379 22.00 -18.85 -2.13
CA ASP A 379 23.06 -19.41 -2.95
C ASP A 379 23.14 -20.94 -2.75
N ARG A 380 23.15 -21.41 -1.50
CA ARG A 380 23.14 -22.85 -1.19
C ARG A 380 21.90 -23.54 -1.72
N TYR A 381 20.73 -22.90 -1.60
CA TYR A 381 19.49 -23.46 -2.12
C TYR A 381 19.50 -23.53 -3.64
N GLU A 382 19.97 -22.48 -4.31
CA GLU A 382 20.13 -22.45 -5.77
C GLU A 382 21.12 -23.53 -6.24
N GLU A 383 22.24 -23.73 -5.54
CA GLU A 383 23.20 -24.78 -5.82
C GLU A 383 22.59 -26.17 -5.67
N LEU A 384 21.84 -26.45 -4.58
CA LEU A 384 21.15 -27.73 -4.39
C LEU A 384 20.15 -28.00 -5.51
N VAL A 385 19.37 -27.00 -5.91
CA VAL A 385 18.40 -27.15 -7.02
C VAL A 385 19.11 -27.53 -8.33
N LEU A 386 20.31 -26.99 -8.58
CA LEU A 386 21.05 -27.25 -9.80
C LEU A 386 21.82 -28.59 -9.78
N THR A 387 22.28 -29.01 -8.60
CA THR A 387 23.15 -30.19 -8.46
C THR A 387 22.38 -31.45 -8.08
N ASP A 388 21.38 -31.33 -7.24
CA ASP A 388 20.58 -32.46 -6.73
C ASP A 388 19.10 -32.11 -6.54
N PRO A 389 18.35 -31.90 -7.63
CA PRO A 389 16.95 -31.50 -7.57
C PRO A 389 16.01 -32.54 -6.92
N LYS A 390 16.48 -33.77 -6.71
CA LYS A 390 15.69 -34.83 -6.06
C LYS A 390 15.72 -34.77 -4.54
N ASN A 391 16.74 -34.15 -3.98
CA ASN A 391 16.91 -33.99 -2.52
C ASN A 391 16.52 -32.60 -2.03
N LEU A 392 15.76 -31.86 -2.84
CA LEU A 392 15.16 -30.62 -2.38
C LEU A 392 14.21 -30.87 -1.22
N PRO A 393 14.30 -30.11 -0.13
CA PRO A 393 13.31 -30.19 0.94
C PRO A 393 11.92 -29.99 0.36
N SER A 394 11.02 -30.93 0.57
CA SER A 394 9.63 -30.82 0.19
C SER A 394 8.93 -29.89 1.16
N GLY A 395 8.94 -28.59 0.85
CA GLY A 395 8.28 -27.60 1.67
C GLY A 395 9.15 -26.34 1.89
N PRO A 396 8.61 -25.36 2.61
CA PRO A 396 9.41 -24.20 3.00
C PRO A 396 10.63 -24.68 3.83
N VAL A 397 11.78 -24.08 3.58
CA VAL A 397 13.08 -24.43 4.19
C VAL A 397 13.10 -24.07 5.69
N ARG A 398 12.04 -24.39 6.41
CA ARG A 398 11.92 -24.18 7.86
C ARG A 398 13.02 -24.87 8.63
N ASP A 399 13.41 -26.07 8.19
CA ASP A 399 14.36 -26.90 8.92
C ASP A 399 15.79 -26.41 8.79
N VAL A 400 16.16 -25.80 7.68
CA VAL A 400 17.50 -25.21 7.50
C VAL A 400 17.76 -23.99 8.40
N TRP A 401 16.66 -23.30 8.81
CA TRP A 401 16.76 -22.21 9.76
C TRP A 401 16.90 -22.70 11.21
N LEU A 402 16.40 -23.91 11.50
CA LEU A 402 16.40 -24.51 12.82
C LEU A 402 17.72 -25.24 13.14
N GLU A 403 18.38 -25.83 12.14
CA GLU A 403 19.65 -26.55 12.33
C GLU A 403 20.83 -25.63 12.62
N ASP A 404 20.85 -24.42 12.04
CA ASP A 404 21.92 -23.44 12.31
C ASP A 404 21.62 -22.49 13.50
N GLY A 405 20.45 -22.61 14.11
CA GLY A 405 20.09 -22.14 15.47
C GLY A 405 20.23 -20.66 15.75
N ARG A 406 20.48 -19.79 14.76
CA ARG A 406 20.55 -18.32 14.96
C ARG A 406 20.53 -17.60 13.61
N ILE A 407 19.49 -16.86 13.37
CA ILE A 407 19.57 -15.73 12.46
C ILE A 407 19.83 -14.49 13.27
#